data_9f6bc493fa84ed43462b494cc0251b49
#
_entry.id   9f6bc493fa84ed43462b494cc0251b49
#
_cell.length_a   1.000
_cell.length_b   1.000
_cell.length_c   1.000
_cell.angle_alpha   90.00
_cell.angle_beta   90.00
_cell.angle_gamma   90.00
#
_symmetry.space_group_name_H-M   'P 1'
#
loop_
_entity.id
_entity.type
_entity.pdbx_description
1 polymer ?
#
loop_
_entity_poly.entity_id
_entity_poly.type
_entity_poly.pdbx_seq_one_letter_code
_entity_poly.pdbx_strand_id
1 'polypeptide(L)'
;RRARRAFEKLCGWRFTRAAYNEVRIHNDWSVLGRYLQDCRAGYILCEDTFGSTLGPDQHLVTDQRAAADFAAKQRGKGYLYWGDSPWCRCVESEDAAKCTLFATDRMVTDSKAALLQSLTEDEKAMVRRVFLTKPLPEKADGATLLLPRSFVADGLMTQGQQDAMFKAVAAKYAAGPLFIKTHPRDATDYQALFPEAVVLERTMPSEVLNFCLPFTFARAVTVQS
;
A
#
# COMPACT_ATOMS: atom_id res chain seq x y z
N ARG A 1 28.02 -8.92 10.90
CA ARG A 1 28.85 -9.45 9.77
C ARG A 1 28.35 -10.81 9.24
N ARG A 2 27.95 -11.78 10.10
CA ARG A 2 27.41 -13.09 9.62
C ARG A 2 26.08 -12.95 8.91
N ALA A 3 25.14 -12.21 9.47
CA ALA A 3 23.82 -11.98 8.86
C ALA A 3 23.92 -11.27 7.50
N ARG A 4 24.80 -10.29 7.38
CA ARG A 4 25.10 -9.60 6.12
C ARG A 4 25.58 -10.57 5.04
N ARG A 5 26.60 -11.40 5.36
CA ARG A 5 27.13 -12.38 4.38
C ARG A 5 26.09 -13.42 3.98
N ALA A 6 25.23 -13.85 4.93
CA ALA A 6 24.16 -14.77 4.62
C ALA A 6 23.13 -14.15 3.68
N PHE A 7 22.73 -12.90 3.88
CA PHE A 7 21.85 -12.16 3.00
C PHE A 7 22.45 -12.00 1.60
N GLU A 8 23.69 -11.53 1.50
CA GLU A 8 24.39 -11.36 0.23
C GLU A 8 24.48 -12.67 -0.57
N LYS A 9 24.70 -13.78 0.13
CA LYS A 9 24.74 -15.13 -0.48
C LYS A 9 23.37 -15.61 -0.95
N LEU A 10 22.32 -15.40 -0.15
CA LEU A 10 20.95 -15.79 -0.47
C LEU A 10 20.36 -15.02 -1.64
N CYS A 11 20.57 -13.69 -1.66
CA CYS A 11 19.99 -12.82 -2.66
C CYS A 11 20.87 -12.68 -3.93
N GLY A 12 22.11 -13.20 -3.92
CA GLY A 12 23.05 -13.00 -5.02
C GLY A 12 23.41 -11.53 -5.25
N TRP A 13 23.12 -10.66 -4.27
CA TRP A 13 23.24 -9.21 -4.39
C TRP A 13 24.02 -8.64 -3.21
N ARG A 14 24.87 -7.66 -3.50
CA ARG A 14 25.66 -6.92 -2.52
C ARG A 14 25.51 -5.44 -2.72
N PHE A 15 25.19 -4.72 -1.65
CA PHE A 15 25.13 -3.27 -1.69
C PHE A 15 26.54 -2.67 -1.89
N THR A 16 26.65 -1.80 -2.89
CA THR A 16 27.82 -0.95 -3.12
C THR A 16 27.36 0.50 -3.26
N ARG A 17 27.92 1.40 -2.45
CA ARG A 17 27.56 2.83 -2.47
C ARG A 17 27.67 3.46 -3.85
N ALA A 18 28.68 3.05 -4.63
CA ALA A 18 28.90 3.59 -5.96
C ALA A 18 27.83 3.19 -7.00
N ALA A 19 27.01 2.19 -6.68
CA ALA A 19 25.98 1.72 -7.60
C ALA A 19 24.65 2.50 -7.50
N TYR A 20 24.49 3.32 -6.45
CA TYR A 20 23.23 4.01 -6.16
C TYR A 20 23.45 5.44 -5.72
N ASN A 21 22.82 6.38 -6.36
CA ASN A 21 22.80 7.78 -5.94
C ASN A 21 21.93 7.95 -4.68
N GLU A 22 20.85 7.18 -4.62
CA GLU A 22 19.87 7.21 -3.54
C GLU A 22 19.31 5.81 -3.28
N VAL A 23 18.97 5.52 -2.04
CA VAL A 23 18.29 4.29 -1.63
C VAL A 23 17.01 4.67 -0.90
N ARG A 24 15.86 4.25 -1.42
CA ARG A 24 14.53 4.42 -0.84
C ARG A 24 14.00 3.07 -0.40
N ILE A 25 13.45 2.99 0.80
CA ILE A 25 12.82 1.77 1.34
C ILE A 25 11.53 2.12 2.07
N HIS A 26 10.56 1.24 2.00
CA HIS A 26 9.28 1.42 2.71
C HIS A 26 9.28 0.80 4.11
N ASN A 27 10.35 0.08 4.47
CA ASN A 27 10.35 -0.70 5.69
C ASN A 27 11.77 -0.93 6.20
N ASP A 28 12.18 -0.14 7.21
CA ASP A 28 13.54 -0.21 7.79
C ASP A 28 13.71 -1.33 8.83
N TRP A 29 12.61 -1.94 9.30
CA TRP A 29 12.63 -3.13 10.16
C TRP A 29 12.68 -4.46 9.37
N SER A 30 12.56 -4.40 8.04
CA SER A 30 12.72 -5.57 7.16
C SER A 30 14.13 -6.14 7.18
N VAL A 31 14.31 -7.29 6.54
CA VAL A 31 15.65 -7.88 6.35
C VAL A 31 16.55 -6.93 5.55
N LEU A 32 15.99 -6.25 4.53
CA LEU A 32 16.70 -5.27 3.73
C LEU A 32 17.10 -4.04 4.56
N GLY A 33 16.17 -3.49 5.35
CA GLY A 33 16.46 -2.33 6.21
C GLY A 33 17.59 -2.61 7.20
N ARG A 34 17.55 -3.77 7.84
CA ARG A 34 18.65 -4.23 8.73
C ARG A 34 19.96 -4.42 7.99
N TYR A 35 19.92 -4.98 6.78
CA TYR A 35 21.09 -5.14 5.95
C TYR A 35 21.74 -3.80 5.58
N LEU A 36 20.94 -2.78 5.24
CA LEU A 36 21.42 -1.43 4.95
C LEU A 36 22.06 -0.79 6.19
N GLN A 37 21.49 -0.98 7.39
CA GLN A 37 22.09 -0.52 8.62
C GLN A 37 23.45 -1.22 8.90
N ASP A 38 23.54 -2.53 8.68
CA ASP A 38 24.80 -3.28 8.77
C ASP A 38 25.85 -2.78 7.76
N CYS A 39 25.40 -2.33 6.59
CA CYS A 39 26.28 -1.74 5.57
C CYS A 39 26.63 -0.27 5.86
N ARG A 40 26.03 0.33 6.87
CA ARG A 40 26.10 1.77 7.15
C ARG A 40 25.70 2.60 5.91
N ALA A 41 24.71 2.12 5.18
CA ALA A 41 24.18 2.74 3.98
C ALA A 41 23.12 3.77 4.36
N GLY A 42 23.27 5.00 3.90
CA GLY A 42 22.24 6.02 4.03
C GLY A 42 21.02 5.65 3.18
N TYR A 43 19.80 5.77 3.75
CA TYR A 43 18.54 5.52 3.07
C TYR A 43 17.49 6.57 3.43
N ILE A 44 16.48 6.65 2.59
CA ILE A 44 15.25 7.39 2.84
C ILE A 44 14.18 6.36 3.19
N LEU A 45 13.46 6.59 4.28
CA LEU A 45 12.31 5.77 4.65
C LEU A 45 11.05 6.40 4.07
N CYS A 46 10.43 5.71 3.12
CA CYS A 46 9.19 6.16 2.49
C CYS A 46 7.98 5.56 3.18
N GLU A 47 6.88 6.28 3.21
CA GLU A 47 5.60 5.77 3.66
C GLU A 47 5.19 4.54 2.86
N ASP A 48 4.82 3.45 3.55
CA ASP A 48 4.53 2.16 2.93
C ASP A 48 3.14 2.18 2.25
N THR A 49 2.14 2.68 2.97
CA THR A 49 0.77 2.80 2.47
C THR A 49 0.37 4.27 2.46
N PHE A 50 -0.25 4.68 1.38
CA PHE A 50 -0.71 6.05 1.15
C PHE A 50 -1.48 6.62 2.35
N GLY A 51 -0.95 7.66 2.97
CA GLY A 51 -1.55 8.29 4.14
C GLY A 51 -1.53 7.43 5.42
N SER A 52 -0.84 6.29 5.44
CA SER A 52 -0.81 5.39 6.61
C SER A 52 -0.20 6.00 7.86
N THR A 53 0.54 7.07 7.71
CA THR A 53 1.17 7.80 8.83
C THR A 53 0.31 8.95 9.35
N LEU A 54 -0.83 9.23 8.70
CA LEU A 54 -1.69 10.37 9.01
C LEU A 54 -2.78 10.01 10.02
N GLY A 55 -2.80 10.75 11.11
CA GLY A 55 -3.90 10.78 12.07
C GLY A 55 -3.97 9.65 13.07
N PRO A 56 -4.82 9.79 14.07
CA PRO A 56 -5.04 8.80 15.12
C PRO A 56 -6.11 7.79 14.68
N ASP A 57 -5.81 6.90 13.74
CA ASP A 57 -6.64 5.73 13.54
C ASP A 57 -6.37 4.75 14.70
N GLN A 58 -7.44 4.20 15.29
CA GLN A 58 -7.34 3.24 16.40
C GLN A 58 -6.54 1.99 16.01
N HIS A 59 -6.60 1.56 14.76
CA HIS A 59 -5.76 0.47 14.24
C HIS A 59 -4.29 0.85 14.23
N LEU A 60 -3.96 2.06 13.79
CA LEU A 60 -2.59 2.57 13.82
C LEU A 60 -2.05 2.69 15.26
N VAL A 61 -2.88 3.06 16.24
CA VAL A 61 -2.46 3.10 17.65
C VAL A 61 -2.13 1.71 18.19
N THR A 62 -2.88 0.68 17.84
CA THR A 62 -2.59 -0.70 18.23
C THR A 62 -1.36 -1.23 17.52
N ASP A 63 -1.22 -0.96 16.24
CA ASP A 63 -0.06 -1.32 15.44
C ASP A 63 1.20 -0.54 15.86
N GLN A 64 1.06 0.71 16.29
CA GLN A 64 2.13 1.51 16.88
C GLN A 64 2.67 0.89 18.18
N ARG A 65 1.79 0.39 19.07
CA ARG A 65 2.23 -0.31 20.29
C ARG A 65 2.99 -1.59 19.96
N ALA A 66 2.44 -2.41 19.07
CA ALA A 66 3.11 -3.63 18.60
C ALA A 66 4.44 -3.32 17.92
N ALA A 67 4.50 -2.26 17.12
CA ALA A 67 5.72 -1.76 16.49
C ALA A 67 6.74 -1.23 17.51
N ALA A 68 6.30 -0.49 18.52
CA ALA A 68 7.16 0.00 19.58
C ALA A 68 7.75 -1.14 20.42
N ASP A 69 6.94 -2.15 20.75
CA ASP A 69 7.39 -3.36 21.44
C ASP A 69 8.39 -4.15 20.60
N PHE A 70 8.13 -4.28 19.30
CA PHE A 70 9.05 -4.91 18.38
C PHE A 70 10.36 -4.11 18.26
N ALA A 71 10.29 -2.79 18.11
CA ALA A 71 11.45 -1.91 18.06
C ALA A 71 12.27 -1.98 19.36
N ALA A 72 11.61 -2.00 20.52
CA ALA A 72 12.28 -2.17 21.83
C ALA A 72 13.03 -3.50 21.91
N LYS A 73 12.42 -4.59 21.43
CA LYS A 73 13.07 -5.92 21.36
C LYS A 73 14.27 -5.92 20.41
N GLN A 74 14.23 -5.14 19.35
CA GLN A 74 15.31 -5.10 18.35
C GLN A 74 16.43 -4.12 18.73
N ARG A 75 16.15 -3.09 19.53
CA ARG A 75 17.20 -2.20 20.10
C ARG A 75 18.27 -3.01 20.85
N GLY A 76 17.87 -4.05 21.55
CA GLY A 76 18.81 -5.01 22.16
C GLY A 76 19.70 -5.76 21.16
N LYS A 77 19.36 -5.74 19.85
CA LYS A 77 20.15 -6.33 18.76
C LYS A 77 20.96 -5.30 17.97
N GLY A 78 20.93 -4.02 18.36
CA GLY A 78 21.70 -2.94 17.75
C GLY A 78 21.07 -2.33 16.49
N TYR A 79 19.79 -2.66 16.18
CA TYR A 79 19.06 -2.02 15.09
C TYR A 79 18.08 -0.99 15.62
N LEU A 80 17.90 0.08 14.85
CA LEU A 80 16.93 1.14 15.10
C LEU A 80 15.98 1.25 13.92
N TYR A 81 14.69 1.48 14.19
CA TYR A 81 13.62 1.46 13.20
C TYR A 81 12.81 2.75 13.25
N TRP A 82 11.88 2.87 12.35
CA TRP A 82 10.97 4.00 12.28
C TRP A 82 11.68 5.35 12.12
N GLY A 83 12.72 5.35 11.28
CA GLY A 83 13.48 6.55 11.06
C GLY A 83 14.52 6.90 12.13
N ASP A 84 14.57 6.18 13.27
CA ASP A 84 15.50 6.44 14.36
C ASP A 84 16.96 6.10 14.02
N SER A 85 17.18 5.30 13.00
CA SER A 85 18.53 4.90 12.58
C SER A 85 19.36 6.12 12.14
N PRO A 86 20.65 6.24 12.56
CA PRO A 86 21.52 7.30 12.07
C PRO A 86 21.79 7.21 10.56
N TRP A 87 21.43 6.07 9.94
CA TRP A 87 21.55 5.86 8.51
C TRP A 87 20.26 6.26 7.76
N CYS A 88 19.14 6.50 8.44
CA CYS A 88 17.96 7.12 7.86
C CYS A 88 18.22 8.61 7.67
N ARG A 89 18.24 9.08 6.43
CA ARG A 89 18.48 10.49 6.09
C ARG A 89 17.27 11.36 6.34
N CYS A 90 16.11 10.87 5.90
CA CYS A 90 14.81 11.47 6.16
C CYS A 90 13.72 10.41 6.09
N VAL A 91 12.55 10.76 6.60
CA VAL A 91 11.31 9.99 6.50
C VAL A 91 10.35 10.78 5.64
N GLU A 92 9.93 10.23 4.50
CA GLU A 92 8.94 10.80 3.61
C GLU A 92 7.55 10.33 4.02
N SER A 93 6.63 11.27 4.15
CA SER A 93 5.22 11.05 4.48
C SER A 93 4.35 11.89 3.56
N GLU A 94 3.11 11.48 3.35
CA GLU A 94 2.11 12.23 2.60
C GLU A 94 1.94 13.66 3.12
N ASP A 95 1.98 13.83 4.45
CA ASP A 95 1.93 15.12 5.13
C ASP A 95 2.72 15.05 6.44
N ALA A 96 3.96 15.52 6.43
CA ALA A 96 4.85 15.48 7.59
C ALA A 96 4.27 16.21 8.82
N ALA A 97 3.48 17.27 8.61
CA ALA A 97 2.88 18.05 9.71
C ALA A 97 1.76 17.27 10.43
N LYS A 98 1.12 16.33 9.75
CA LYS A 98 0.06 15.48 10.30
C LYS A 98 0.54 14.11 10.74
N CYS A 99 1.80 13.77 10.46
CA CYS A 99 2.34 12.49 10.82
C CYS A 99 2.51 12.38 12.33
N THR A 100 1.89 11.36 12.93
CA THR A 100 1.98 11.06 14.38
C THR A 100 2.73 9.78 14.67
N LEU A 101 3.08 9.01 13.64
CA LEU A 101 3.69 7.69 13.78
C LEU A 101 5.19 7.76 14.12
N PHE A 102 5.90 8.73 13.58
CA PHE A 102 7.35 8.87 13.75
C PHE A 102 7.69 10.04 14.67
N ALA A 103 8.59 9.82 15.59
CA ALA A 103 9.10 10.85 16.51
C ALA A 103 10.45 11.42 16.04
N THR A 104 10.65 11.55 14.74
CA THR A 104 11.90 12.07 14.18
C THR A 104 11.72 13.50 13.67
N ASP A 105 12.74 14.34 13.83
CA ASP A 105 12.84 15.70 13.29
C ASP A 105 13.22 15.72 11.80
N ARG A 106 13.47 14.53 11.20
CA ARG A 106 13.87 14.36 9.81
C ARG A 106 12.70 14.05 8.87
N MET A 107 11.49 14.42 9.27
CA MET A 107 10.30 14.25 8.44
C MET A 107 10.27 15.27 7.31
N VAL A 108 9.88 14.80 6.12
CA VAL A 108 9.61 15.64 4.95
C VAL A 108 8.29 15.24 4.31
N THR A 109 7.55 16.22 3.80
CA THR A 109 6.35 15.95 3.02
C THR A 109 6.75 15.57 1.60
N ASP A 110 6.32 14.39 1.17
CA ASP A 110 6.39 13.89 -0.21
C ASP A 110 5.01 13.38 -0.60
N SER A 111 4.14 14.30 -0.99
CA SER A 111 2.73 14.00 -1.28
C SER A 111 2.60 13.22 -2.59
N LYS A 112 2.39 11.91 -2.47
CA LYS A 112 2.07 11.04 -3.60
C LYS A 112 0.73 11.41 -4.23
N ALA A 113 -0.23 11.89 -3.43
CA ALA A 113 -1.49 12.42 -3.95
C ALA A 113 -1.27 13.59 -4.88
N ALA A 114 -0.48 14.59 -4.43
CA ALA A 114 -0.16 15.75 -5.25
C ALA A 114 0.57 15.35 -6.54
N LEU A 115 1.54 14.43 -6.45
CA LEU A 115 2.25 13.89 -7.61
C LEU A 115 1.28 13.24 -8.61
N LEU A 116 0.42 12.34 -8.14
CA LEU A 116 -0.53 11.63 -9.01
C LEU A 116 -1.59 12.56 -9.61
N GLN A 117 -2.02 13.57 -8.87
CA GLN A 117 -2.92 14.61 -9.38
C GLN A 117 -2.28 15.48 -10.46
N SER A 118 -0.97 15.69 -10.40
CA SER A 118 -0.22 16.48 -11.38
C SER A 118 0.06 15.77 -12.70
N LEU A 119 -0.23 14.46 -12.81
CA LEU A 119 -0.04 13.71 -14.05
C LEU A 119 -0.85 14.31 -15.20
N THR A 120 -0.20 14.50 -16.31
CA THR A 120 -0.83 14.88 -17.58
C THR A 120 -1.75 13.78 -18.09
N GLU A 121 -2.65 14.09 -19.00
CA GLU A 121 -3.53 13.07 -19.61
C GLU A 121 -2.75 12.02 -20.40
N ASP A 122 -1.64 12.38 -21.01
CA ASP A 122 -0.77 11.43 -21.70
C ASP A 122 -0.08 10.45 -20.72
N GLU A 123 0.37 10.95 -19.58
CA GLU A 123 0.94 10.10 -18.52
C GLU A 123 -0.12 9.19 -17.91
N LYS A 124 -1.32 9.70 -17.64
CA LYS A 124 -2.46 8.89 -17.19
C LYS A 124 -2.85 7.82 -18.22
N ALA A 125 -2.84 8.17 -19.50
CA ALA A 125 -3.09 7.22 -20.57
C ALA A 125 -2.01 6.13 -20.65
N MET A 126 -0.74 6.48 -20.39
CA MET A 126 0.35 5.52 -20.29
C MET A 126 0.14 4.57 -19.11
N VAL A 127 -0.20 5.08 -17.94
CA VAL A 127 -0.50 4.29 -16.73
C VAL A 127 -1.67 3.34 -17.00
N ARG A 128 -2.77 3.84 -17.61
CA ARG A 128 -3.90 2.99 -18.00
C ARG A 128 -3.46 1.85 -18.92
N ARG A 129 -2.64 2.11 -19.93
CA ARG A 129 -2.11 1.07 -20.83
C ARG A 129 -1.34 -0.04 -20.13
N VAL A 130 -0.62 0.31 -19.06
CA VAL A 130 0.18 -0.67 -18.29
C VAL A 130 -0.71 -1.53 -17.40
N PHE A 131 -1.70 -0.94 -16.75
CA PHE A 131 -2.44 -1.61 -15.68
C PHE A 131 -3.85 -2.07 -16.09
N LEU A 132 -4.41 -1.58 -17.18
CA LEU A 132 -5.72 -1.99 -17.67
C LEU A 132 -5.57 -2.89 -18.88
N THR A 133 -5.73 -4.20 -18.66
CA THR A 133 -5.66 -5.19 -19.77
C THR A 133 -6.98 -5.29 -20.51
N LYS A 134 -8.07 -4.81 -19.89
CA LYS A 134 -9.40 -4.73 -20.50
C LYS A 134 -9.85 -3.28 -20.66
N PRO A 135 -10.52 -2.92 -21.75
CA PRO A 135 -11.05 -1.58 -21.91
C PRO A 135 -12.11 -1.32 -20.83
N LEU A 136 -12.06 -0.13 -20.25
CA LEU A 136 -13.09 0.37 -19.37
C LEU A 136 -13.99 1.35 -20.12
N PRO A 137 -15.24 1.55 -19.67
CA PRO A 137 -16.11 2.56 -20.26
C PRO A 137 -15.51 3.95 -20.07
N GLU A 138 -15.72 4.83 -21.03
CA GLU A 138 -15.27 6.23 -20.94
C GLU A 138 -16.04 7.02 -19.89
N LYS A 139 -17.26 6.58 -19.58
CA LYS A 139 -18.14 7.17 -18.57
C LYS A 139 -18.76 6.08 -17.71
N ALA A 140 -18.94 6.36 -16.45
CA ALA A 140 -19.59 5.45 -15.51
C ALA A 140 -20.43 6.26 -14.50
N ASP A 141 -21.45 6.94 -15.01
CA ASP A 141 -22.30 7.81 -14.20
C ASP A 141 -22.99 7.02 -13.08
N GLY A 142 -22.86 7.51 -11.86
CA GLY A 142 -23.45 6.88 -10.70
C GLY A 142 -22.77 5.57 -10.25
N ALA A 143 -21.65 5.20 -10.84
CA ALA A 143 -20.97 3.94 -10.54
C ALA A 143 -20.57 3.79 -9.06
N THR A 144 -20.68 2.56 -8.58
CA THR A 144 -20.20 2.15 -7.26
C THR A 144 -18.95 1.30 -7.40
N LEU A 145 -17.90 1.63 -6.66
CA LEU A 145 -16.70 0.82 -6.52
C LEU A 145 -16.81 -0.03 -5.25
N LEU A 146 -16.83 -1.34 -5.38
CA LEU A 146 -16.72 -2.28 -4.27
C LEU A 146 -15.26 -2.69 -4.11
N LEU A 147 -14.75 -2.54 -2.89
CA LEU A 147 -13.38 -2.90 -2.48
C LEU A 147 -13.46 -4.06 -1.46
N PRO A 148 -13.59 -5.31 -1.92
CA PRO A 148 -13.67 -6.44 -1.03
C PRO A 148 -12.33 -6.74 -0.36
N ARG A 149 -12.39 -7.08 0.93
CA ARG A 149 -11.27 -7.65 1.67
C ARG A 149 -11.27 -9.17 1.51
N SER A 150 -10.09 -9.77 1.53
CA SER A 150 -9.90 -11.22 1.42
C SER A 150 -10.09 -11.96 2.75
N PHE A 151 -11.30 -11.94 3.32
CA PHE A 151 -11.61 -12.58 4.61
C PHE A 151 -11.34 -14.09 4.61
N VAL A 152 -11.60 -14.77 3.48
CA VAL A 152 -11.30 -16.21 3.35
C VAL A 152 -9.80 -16.45 3.40
N ALA A 153 -9.00 -15.66 2.68
CA ALA A 153 -7.54 -15.79 2.71
C ALA A 153 -6.94 -15.44 4.07
N ASP A 154 -7.63 -14.57 4.83
CA ASP A 154 -7.25 -14.21 6.20
C ASP A 154 -7.75 -15.24 7.24
N GLY A 155 -8.49 -16.27 6.83
CA GLY A 155 -9.03 -17.31 7.71
C GLY A 155 -10.19 -16.86 8.61
N LEU A 156 -10.83 -15.75 8.27
CA LEU A 156 -11.89 -15.12 9.09
C LEU A 156 -13.31 -15.60 8.72
N MET A 157 -13.49 -16.08 7.49
CA MET A 157 -14.79 -16.52 6.97
C MET A 157 -14.62 -17.72 6.02
N THR A 158 -15.69 -18.49 5.84
CA THR A 158 -15.80 -19.43 4.73
C THR A 158 -16.13 -18.68 3.44
N GLN A 159 -15.90 -19.29 2.28
CA GLN A 159 -16.24 -18.71 0.98
C GLN A 159 -17.73 -18.36 0.91
N GLY A 160 -18.62 -19.27 1.30
CA GLY A 160 -20.07 -18.99 1.28
C GLY A 160 -20.51 -17.84 2.16
N GLN A 161 -19.86 -17.63 3.31
CA GLN A 161 -20.12 -16.48 4.19
C GLN A 161 -19.64 -15.18 3.55
N GLN A 162 -18.45 -15.18 2.95
CA GLN A 162 -17.91 -14.01 2.24
C GLN A 162 -18.80 -13.63 1.04
N ASP A 163 -19.22 -14.61 0.24
CA ASP A 163 -20.10 -14.41 -0.91
C ASP A 163 -21.45 -13.82 -0.51
N ALA A 164 -22.08 -14.39 0.52
CA ALA A 164 -23.36 -13.91 1.05
C ALA A 164 -23.23 -12.48 1.59
N MET A 165 -22.16 -12.19 2.30
CA MET A 165 -21.90 -10.86 2.85
C MET A 165 -21.72 -9.83 1.72
N PHE A 166 -20.89 -10.08 0.71
CA PHE A 166 -20.69 -9.12 -0.38
C PHE A 166 -21.92 -8.95 -1.25
N LYS A 167 -22.72 -10.00 -1.46
CA LYS A 167 -24.05 -9.87 -2.09
C LYS A 167 -24.95 -8.92 -1.31
N ALA A 168 -25.02 -9.08 0.01
CA ALA A 168 -25.84 -8.21 0.87
C ALA A 168 -25.32 -6.76 0.87
N VAL A 169 -23.98 -6.57 0.92
CA VAL A 169 -23.35 -5.24 0.85
C VAL A 169 -23.66 -4.58 -0.49
N ALA A 170 -23.49 -5.29 -1.60
CA ALA A 170 -23.77 -4.75 -2.93
C ALA A 170 -25.26 -4.42 -3.09
N ALA A 171 -26.16 -5.31 -2.66
CA ALA A 171 -27.62 -5.07 -2.71
C ALA A 171 -28.05 -3.83 -1.92
N LYS A 172 -27.37 -3.53 -0.80
CA LYS A 172 -27.69 -2.39 0.05
C LYS A 172 -27.08 -1.08 -0.42
N TYR A 173 -25.88 -1.12 -0.95
CA TYR A 173 -25.07 0.10 -1.16
C TYR A 173 -24.74 0.39 -2.60
N ALA A 174 -24.81 -0.59 -3.52
CA ALA A 174 -24.56 -0.33 -4.92
C ALA A 174 -25.69 0.50 -5.55
N ALA A 175 -25.30 1.50 -6.28
CA ALA A 175 -26.19 2.27 -7.15
C ALA A 175 -25.49 2.48 -8.49
N GLY A 176 -26.20 2.34 -9.60
CA GLY A 176 -25.63 2.39 -10.93
C GLY A 176 -24.70 1.19 -11.23
N PRO A 177 -23.80 1.33 -12.20
CA PRO A 177 -22.85 0.28 -12.56
C PRO A 177 -21.97 -0.12 -11.39
N LEU A 178 -21.78 -1.43 -11.18
CA LEU A 178 -20.92 -1.98 -10.12
C LEU A 178 -19.54 -2.31 -10.69
N PHE A 179 -18.51 -1.73 -10.08
CA PHE A 179 -17.12 -2.06 -10.32
C PHE A 179 -16.57 -2.76 -9.09
N ILE A 180 -15.74 -3.79 -9.27
CA ILE A 180 -15.15 -4.55 -8.17
C ILE A 180 -13.64 -4.58 -8.33
N LYS A 181 -12.91 -4.03 -7.37
CA LYS A 181 -11.45 -4.09 -7.30
C LYS A 181 -11.03 -5.02 -6.19
N THR A 182 -10.63 -6.22 -6.57
CA THR A 182 -10.27 -7.26 -5.60
C THR A 182 -8.89 -7.04 -4.99
N HIS A 183 -8.70 -7.53 -3.77
CA HIS A 183 -7.39 -7.60 -3.15
C HIS A 183 -6.50 -8.63 -3.89
N PRO A 184 -5.17 -8.41 -4.06
CA PRO A 184 -4.29 -9.36 -4.77
C PRO A 184 -4.29 -10.80 -4.22
N ARG A 185 -4.55 -10.99 -2.91
CA ARG A 185 -4.63 -12.30 -2.26
C ARG A 185 -6.01 -12.96 -2.32
N ASP A 186 -7.04 -12.24 -2.78
CA ASP A 186 -8.39 -12.76 -2.85
C ASP A 186 -8.57 -13.64 -4.08
N ALA A 187 -8.97 -14.89 -3.87
CA ALA A 187 -9.18 -15.88 -4.92
C ALA A 187 -10.64 -16.01 -5.33
N THR A 188 -11.54 -15.20 -4.77
CA THR A 188 -12.97 -15.24 -5.07
C THR A 188 -13.24 -14.89 -6.53
N ASP A 189 -14.07 -15.69 -7.18
CA ASP A 189 -14.57 -15.41 -8.53
C ASP A 189 -15.72 -14.40 -8.48
N TYR A 190 -15.36 -13.13 -8.43
CA TYR A 190 -16.34 -12.04 -8.39
C TYR A 190 -17.13 -11.90 -9.69
N GLN A 191 -16.61 -12.37 -10.83
CA GLN A 191 -17.36 -12.35 -12.07
C GLN A 191 -18.53 -13.35 -12.04
N ALA A 192 -18.31 -14.55 -11.47
CA ALA A 192 -19.40 -15.50 -11.25
C ALA A 192 -20.39 -15.02 -10.19
N LEU A 193 -19.89 -14.32 -9.13
CA LEU A 193 -20.72 -13.81 -8.06
C LEU A 193 -21.61 -12.63 -8.46
N PHE A 194 -21.13 -11.77 -9.37
CA PHE A 194 -21.76 -10.56 -9.90
C PHE A 194 -21.59 -10.50 -11.42
N PRO A 195 -22.41 -11.21 -12.20
CA PRO A 195 -22.23 -11.33 -13.65
C PRO A 195 -22.24 -9.98 -14.40
N GLU A 196 -23.01 -9.01 -13.92
CA GLU A 196 -23.15 -7.68 -14.53
C GLU A 196 -22.08 -6.68 -14.06
N ALA A 197 -21.22 -7.06 -13.11
CA ALA A 197 -20.20 -6.16 -12.60
C ALA A 197 -18.97 -6.10 -13.51
N VAL A 198 -18.30 -4.96 -13.51
CA VAL A 198 -16.97 -4.82 -14.11
C VAL A 198 -15.92 -5.21 -13.07
N VAL A 199 -15.40 -6.43 -13.17
CA VAL A 199 -14.32 -6.90 -12.29
C VAL A 199 -12.98 -6.42 -12.81
N LEU A 200 -12.33 -5.57 -12.02
CA LEU A 200 -11.08 -4.92 -12.36
C LEU A 200 -9.88 -5.85 -12.11
N GLU A 201 -8.78 -5.56 -12.78
CA GLU A 201 -7.55 -6.34 -12.65
C GLU A 201 -7.08 -6.43 -11.19
N ARG A 202 -6.80 -7.66 -10.74
CA ARG A 202 -6.38 -7.93 -9.37
C ARG A 202 -5.10 -7.18 -8.98
N THR A 203 -4.15 -7.11 -9.90
CA THR A 203 -2.83 -6.50 -9.69
C THR A 203 -2.78 -5.00 -9.96
N MET A 204 -3.88 -4.41 -10.43
CA MET A 204 -3.94 -2.97 -10.67
C MET A 204 -3.88 -2.22 -9.33
N PRO A 205 -3.00 -1.22 -9.18
CA PRO A 205 -2.98 -0.35 -8.01
C PRO A 205 -4.29 0.45 -7.87
N SER A 206 -4.74 0.69 -6.63
CA SER A 206 -5.93 1.50 -6.34
C SER A 206 -5.78 2.95 -6.82
N GLU A 207 -4.55 3.44 -6.89
CA GLU A 207 -4.20 4.78 -7.36
C GLU A 207 -4.60 4.99 -8.83
N VAL A 208 -4.57 3.95 -9.65
CA VAL A 208 -5.07 4.03 -11.04
C VAL A 208 -6.54 4.39 -11.07
N LEU A 209 -7.34 3.85 -10.14
CA LEU A 209 -8.76 4.15 -10.03
C LEU A 209 -9.03 5.59 -9.60
N ASN A 210 -8.20 6.11 -8.69
CA ASN A 210 -8.41 7.42 -8.12
C ASN A 210 -7.92 8.57 -9.02
N PHE A 211 -6.84 8.34 -9.77
CA PHE A 211 -6.12 9.43 -10.45
C PHE A 211 -6.04 9.28 -11.96
N CYS A 212 -6.21 8.07 -12.50
CA CYS A 212 -5.95 7.81 -13.92
C CYS A 212 -7.19 7.46 -14.74
N LEU A 213 -8.37 7.26 -14.13
CA LEU A 213 -9.59 6.99 -14.89
C LEU A 213 -10.20 8.27 -15.46
N PRO A 214 -10.91 8.19 -16.61
CA PRO A 214 -11.60 9.33 -17.20
C PRO A 214 -12.92 9.68 -16.51
N PHE A 215 -13.30 8.94 -15.47
CA PHE A 215 -14.51 9.15 -14.66
C PHE A 215 -14.23 8.93 -13.18
N THR A 216 -15.14 9.36 -12.32
CA THR A 216 -15.09 9.16 -10.88
C THR A 216 -16.25 8.28 -10.42
N PHE A 217 -16.01 7.47 -9.39
CA PHE A 217 -17.08 6.71 -8.75
C PHE A 217 -17.96 7.60 -7.88
N ALA A 218 -19.27 7.43 -7.96
CA ALA A 218 -20.20 8.15 -7.09
C ALA A 218 -20.07 7.72 -5.62
N ARG A 219 -19.62 6.48 -5.39
CA ARG A 219 -19.31 5.95 -4.06
C ARG A 219 -18.28 4.83 -4.11
N ALA A 220 -17.54 4.70 -3.05
CA ALA A 220 -16.75 3.52 -2.77
C ALA A 220 -17.30 2.81 -1.53
N VAL A 221 -17.35 1.48 -1.57
CA VAL A 221 -17.86 0.63 -0.49
C VAL A 221 -16.79 -0.38 -0.11
N THR A 222 -16.43 -0.40 1.15
CA THR A 222 -15.46 -1.34 1.70
C THR A 222 -15.98 -1.94 3.00
N VAL A 223 -15.40 -3.04 3.44
CA VAL A 223 -15.70 -3.70 4.72
C VAL A 223 -14.39 -3.88 5.46
N GLN A 224 -14.24 -3.22 6.60
CA GLN A 224 -13.04 -3.27 7.45
C GLN A 224 -11.72 -2.99 6.68
N SER A 225 -11.66 -1.88 6.02
CA SER A 225 -10.41 -1.41 5.40
C SER A 225 -9.61 -0.55 6.36
#